data_062dc195647a00c58598e1b47e6ff28b
#
_entry.id   062dc195647a00c58598e1b47e6ff28b
#
_cell.length_a   1.000
_cell.length_b   1.000
_cell.length_c   1.000
_cell.angle_alpha   90.00
_cell.angle_beta   90.00
_cell.angle_gamma   90.00
#
_symmetry.space_group_name_H-M   'P 1'
#
loop_
_entity.id
_entity.type
_entity.pdbx_description
1 polymer ?
#
loop_
_entity_poly.entity_id
_entity_poly.type
_entity_poly.pdbx_seq_one_letter_code
_entity_poly.pdbx_strand_id
1 'polypeptide(L)'
;MAERSFKKEVEHLRKGDGDVFTGEGILAITKALLENGVGYVGGYQGAPISHLMDVLSDAQDLLGELDVRFESNASEAAAAAMLAASVHYPIRGAVTFKGPVGVNVASDALANLSSSGVTGGALIIVGEDFGEGSSIMQERTHPFAMKSQFWLLDPRPNLPSIVKAVGDGFELSEASNTPVMLTVRIRACHVTGIFETSNNKRPPLSVREALANPRKDFQRVVIPPWTYMHEKDKAEKRWPAAEKYIMEKNLNEVFGPDKADIGIVCQGGMYNGVVRALQRIGLADIY
;
A
#
# COMPACT_ATOMS: atom_id res chain seq x y z
N MET A 1 9.25 16.90 14.99
CA MET A 1 9.95 16.09 16.01
C MET A 1 9.49 14.66 15.80
N ALA A 2 10.39 13.71 15.56
CA ALA A 2 10.01 12.29 15.48
C ALA A 2 9.46 11.84 16.83
N GLU A 3 8.36 11.09 16.83
CA GLU A 3 7.78 10.55 18.06
C GLU A 3 8.67 9.44 18.64
N ARG A 4 9.37 8.71 17.76
CA ARG A 4 10.30 7.63 18.11
C ARG A 4 11.47 7.62 17.12
N SER A 5 12.70 7.32 17.60
CA SER A 5 13.86 7.08 16.75
C SER A 5 13.96 5.60 16.40
N PHE A 6 14.21 5.31 15.14
CA PHE A 6 14.41 3.97 14.57
C PHE A 6 15.86 3.75 14.08
N LYS A 7 16.79 4.62 14.44
CA LYS A 7 18.18 4.57 13.97
C LYS A 7 18.90 3.23 14.14
N LYS A 8 18.51 2.45 15.13
CA LYS A 8 19.09 1.10 15.32
C LYS A 8 18.35 0.06 14.48
N GLU A 9 17.02 0.18 14.43
CA GLU A 9 16.15 -0.78 13.77
C GLU A 9 16.26 -0.70 12.25
N VAL A 10 16.57 0.47 11.68
CA VAL A 10 16.74 0.64 10.22
C VAL A 10 17.90 -0.17 9.65
N GLU A 11 18.88 -0.55 10.46
CA GLU A 11 19.94 -1.47 10.02
C GLU A 11 19.38 -2.84 9.58
N HIS A 12 18.24 -3.26 10.14
CA HIS A 12 17.58 -4.49 9.71
C HIS A 12 17.03 -4.41 8.27
N LEU A 13 16.84 -3.21 7.74
CA LEU A 13 16.39 -3.01 6.35
C LEU A 13 17.49 -3.40 5.33
N ARG A 14 18.75 -3.53 5.75
CA ARG A 14 19.89 -3.95 4.91
C ARG A 14 19.95 -5.45 4.68
N LYS A 15 19.18 -6.24 5.43
CA LYS A 15 19.14 -7.71 5.29
C LYS A 15 18.82 -8.10 3.85
N GLY A 16 19.50 -9.15 3.39
CA GLY A 16 19.40 -9.63 2.01
C GLY A 16 18.67 -10.95 1.88
N ASP A 17 18.88 -11.59 0.77
CA ASP A 17 18.21 -12.83 0.38
C ASP A 17 18.50 -13.97 1.37
N GLY A 18 17.44 -14.60 1.88
CA GLY A 18 17.52 -15.70 2.85
C GLY A 18 17.79 -15.29 4.30
N ASP A 19 17.99 -14.00 4.59
CA ASP A 19 18.09 -13.53 5.97
C ASP A 19 16.73 -13.54 6.67
N VAL A 20 16.74 -13.67 8.00
CA VAL A 20 15.53 -13.57 8.81
C VAL A 20 15.39 -12.16 9.37
N PHE A 21 14.36 -11.46 8.92
CA PHE A 21 13.96 -10.18 9.51
C PHE A 21 13.20 -10.40 10.81
N THR A 22 13.48 -9.57 11.80
CA THR A 22 12.71 -9.50 13.05
C THR A 22 12.43 -8.03 13.36
N GLY A 23 11.16 -7.66 13.54
CA GLY A 23 10.80 -6.27 13.82
C GLY A 23 9.30 -6.03 13.81
N GLU A 24 8.93 -4.77 13.83
CA GLU A 24 7.53 -4.30 13.76
C GLU A 24 7.02 -4.25 12.31
N GLY A 25 5.68 -4.29 12.18
CA GLY A 25 5.00 -4.21 10.87
C GLY A 25 5.40 -3.01 10.02
N ILE A 26 5.61 -1.86 10.63
CA ILE A 26 6.06 -0.63 9.95
C ILE A 26 7.44 -0.81 9.29
N LEU A 27 8.39 -1.42 10.02
CA LEU A 27 9.71 -1.74 9.48
C LEU A 27 9.62 -2.78 8.36
N ALA A 28 8.75 -3.79 8.53
CA ALA A 28 8.51 -4.81 7.50
C ALA A 28 7.92 -4.22 6.22
N ILE A 29 7.00 -3.24 6.32
CA ILE A 29 6.47 -2.49 5.17
C ILE A 29 7.61 -1.75 4.46
N THR A 30 8.46 -1.03 5.20
CA THR A 30 9.60 -0.33 4.61
C THR A 30 10.53 -1.29 3.88
N LYS A 31 10.87 -2.42 4.52
CA LYS A 31 11.69 -3.47 3.88
C LYS A 31 11.05 -3.99 2.60
N ALA A 32 9.75 -4.27 2.61
CA ALA A 32 9.03 -4.74 1.43
C ALA A 32 9.01 -3.71 0.30
N LEU A 33 8.90 -2.41 0.60
CA LEU A 33 9.02 -1.35 -0.41
C LEU A 33 10.39 -1.39 -1.11
N LEU A 34 11.47 -1.56 -0.33
CA LEU A 34 12.84 -1.65 -0.86
C LEU A 34 13.08 -2.94 -1.67
N GLU A 35 12.56 -4.07 -1.23
CA GLU A 35 12.62 -5.33 -1.97
C GLU A 35 11.89 -5.27 -3.31
N ASN A 36 10.87 -4.41 -3.41
CA ASN A 36 10.09 -4.22 -4.62
C ASN A 36 10.57 -3.07 -5.51
N GLY A 37 11.74 -2.49 -5.23
CA GLY A 37 12.36 -1.48 -6.08
C GLY A 37 11.54 -0.20 -6.19
N VAL A 38 10.97 0.27 -5.08
CA VAL A 38 10.30 1.56 -5.03
C VAL A 38 11.25 2.69 -5.40
N GLY A 39 10.85 3.62 -6.25
CA GLY A 39 11.69 4.74 -6.67
C GLY A 39 11.50 5.99 -5.83
N TYR A 40 10.33 6.15 -5.23
CA TYR A 40 10.05 7.24 -4.31
C TYR A 40 8.98 6.86 -3.29
N VAL A 41 9.14 7.40 -2.10
CA VAL A 41 8.18 7.25 -1.01
C VAL A 41 7.92 8.61 -0.38
N GLY A 42 6.68 8.90 -0.06
CA GLY A 42 6.33 10.11 0.66
C GLY A 42 5.13 9.91 1.57
N GLY A 43 4.73 10.99 2.22
CA GLY A 43 3.57 10.89 3.08
C GLY A 43 3.36 12.10 3.96
N TYR A 44 2.33 11.99 4.79
CA TYR A 44 2.02 12.93 5.85
C TYR A 44 1.75 12.18 7.14
N GLN A 45 2.34 12.63 8.24
CA GLN A 45 2.24 11.95 9.52
C GLN A 45 0.80 11.89 10.04
N GLY A 46 0.41 10.72 10.56
CA GLY A 46 -0.88 10.50 11.20
C GLY A 46 -0.95 9.10 11.82
N ALA A 47 -1.28 9.04 13.12
CA ALA A 47 -1.43 7.75 13.80
C ALA A 47 -2.56 6.91 13.16
N PRO A 48 -2.39 5.60 13.02
CA PRO A 48 -1.34 4.73 13.59
C PRO A 48 -0.11 4.54 12.70
N ILE A 49 -0.05 5.14 11.50
CA ILE A 49 0.99 4.90 10.50
C ILE A 49 2.14 5.93 10.54
N SER A 50 2.10 6.93 11.43
CA SER A 50 3.09 8.00 11.52
C SER A 50 4.53 7.49 11.61
N HIS A 51 4.77 6.40 12.34
CA HIS A 51 6.10 5.83 12.47
C HIS A 51 6.71 5.31 11.16
N LEU A 52 5.91 5.06 10.12
CA LEU A 52 6.46 4.73 8.79
C LEU A 52 7.28 5.90 8.24
N MET A 53 6.81 7.14 8.47
CA MET A 53 7.56 8.35 8.10
C MET A 53 8.84 8.50 8.93
N ASP A 54 8.80 8.15 10.22
CA ASP A 54 9.98 8.19 11.10
C ASP A 54 11.03 7.16 10.67
N VAL A 55 10.62 5.93 10.33
CA VAL A 55 11.51 4.89 9.77
C VAL A 55 12.16 5.36 8.48
N LEU A 56 11.39 5.92 7.55
CA LEU A 56 11.91 6.42 6.27
C LEU A 56 12.89 7.60 6.48
N SER A 57 12.60 8.47 7.45
CA SER A 57 13.48 9.57 7.82
C SER A 57 14.80 9.08 8.42
N ASP A 58 14.77 8.07 9.29
CA ASP A 58 15.98 7.49 9.88
C ASP A 58 16.76 6.59 8.91
N ALA A 59 16.13 6.12 7.83
CA ALA A 59 16.74 5.28 6.79
C ALA A 59 17.32 6.06 5.59
N GLN A 60 17.42 7.40 5.65
CA GLN A 60 17.79 8.24 4.51
C GLN A 60 19.11 7.83 3.83
N ASP A 61 20.12 7.38 4.60
CA ASP A 61 21.38 6.92 4.03
C ASP A 61 21.18 5.70 3.13
N LEU A 62 20.43 4.69 3.60
CA LEU A 62 20.10 3.50 2.82
C LEU A 62 19.23 3.85 1.60
N LEU A 63 18.26 4.74 1.75
CA LEU A 63 17.43 5.20 0.64
C LEU A 63 18.28 5.88 -0.43
N GLY A 64 19.24 6.72 -0.02
CA GLY A 64 20.19 7.36 -0.93
C GLY A 64 21.10 6.38 -1.68
N GLU A 65 21.59 5.34 -1.00
CA GLU A 65 22.37 4.25 -1.61
C GLU A 65 21.59 3.50 -2.70
N LEU A 66 20.26 3.39 -2.51
CA LEU A 66 19.36 2.70 -3.43
C LEU A 66 18.73 3.60 -4.51
N ASP A 67 19.07 4.90 -4.54
CA ASP A 67 18.42 5.91 -5.39
C ASP A 67 16.90 6.04 -5.16
N VAL A 68 16.45 5.81 -3.93
CA VAL A 68 15.05 5.99 -3.52
C VAL A 68 14.86 7.40 -2.97
N ARG A 69 13.93 8.15 -3.53
CA ARG A 69 13.58 9.49 -3.04
C ARG A 69 12.57 9.41 -1.91
N PHE A 70 12.88 10.02 -0.77
CA PHE A 70 11.94 10.21 0.33
C PHE A 70 11.53 11.67 0.46
N GLU A 71 10.22 11.92 0.65
CA GLU A 71 9.66 13.27 0.85
C GLU A 71 8.62 13.28 1.97
N SER A 72 8.84 14.13 2.96
CA SER A 72 7.79 14.50 3.92
C SER A 72 6.96 15.63 3.32
N ASN A 73 5.69 15.36 3.08
CA ASN A 73 4.80 16.30 2.40
C ASN A 73 4.10 17.25 3.39
N ALA A 74 3.60 18.39 2.90
CA ALA A 74 2.91 19.39 3.70
C ALA A 74 1.45 19.00 4.04
N SER A 75 0.89 18.02 3.32
CA SER A 75 -0.44 17.47 3.55
C SER A 75 -0.61 16.13 2.83
N GLU A 76 -1.66 15.40 3.15
CA GLU A 76 -2.03 14.16 2.46
C GLU A 76 -2.37 14.40 0.98
N ALA A 77 -2.96 15.56 0.65
CA ALA A 77 -3.23 15.95 -0.73
C ALA A 77 -1.92 16.11 -1.53
N ALA A 78 -0.91 16.74 -0.94
CA ALA A 78 0.41 16.87 -1.56
C ALA A 78 1.09 15.50 -1.70
N ALA A 79 0.98 14.63 -0.70
CA ALA A 79 1.49 13.27 -0.76
C ALA A 79 0.81 12.47 -1.90
N ALA A 80 -0.51 12.49 -1.98
CA ALA A 80 -1.23 11.82 -3.06
C ALA A 80 -0.87 12.39 -4.44
N ALA A 81 -0.75 13.71 -4.57
CA ALA A 81 -0.34 14.35 -5.82
C ALA A 81 1.06 13.94 -6.28
N MET A 82 1.97 13.61 -5.36
CA MET A 82 3.30 13.10 -5.68
C MET A 82 3.25 11.79 -6.48
N LEU A 83 2.22 10.95 -6.30
CA LEU A 83 2.03 9.72 -7.09
C LEU A 83 1.77 9.99 -8.57
N ALA A 84 1.52 11.22 -8.98
CA ALA A 84 1.45 11.61 -10.39
C ALA A 84 2.75 11.32 -11.16
N ALA A 85 3.88 11.16 -10.49
CA ALA A 85 5.11 10.66 -11.11
C ALA A 85 4.90 9.28 -11.75
N SER A 86 4.20 8.37 -11.08
CA SER A 86 3.88 7.04 -11.61
C SER A 86 2.84 7.06 -12.74
N VAL A 87 2.13 8.17 -12.97
CA VAL A 87 1.25 8.34 -14.14
C VAL A 87 2.07 8.43 -15.42
N HIS A 88 3.15 9.22 -15.39
CA HIS A 88 3.94 9.55 -16.58
C HIS A 88 5.20 8.70 -16.76
N TYR A 89 5.66 8.06 -15.68
CA TYR A 89 6.90 7.27 -15.68
C TYR A 89 6.65 5.86 -15.13
N PRO A 90 7.35 4.85 -15.66
CA PRO A 90 7.31 3.49 -15.12
C PRO A 90 8.14 3.38 -13.84
N ILE A 91 7.82 4.21 -12.84
CA ILE A 91 8.48 4.24 -11.53
C ILE A 91 7.47 3.79 -10.48
N ARG A 92 7.85 2.82 -9.66
CA ARG A 92 7.07 2.44 -8.48
C ARG A 92 7.14 3.54 -7.43
N GLY A 93 5.98 4.02 -7.00
CA GLY A 93 5.85 5.03 -5.96
C GLY A 93 4.92 4.60 -4.85
N ALA A 94 5.21 5.02 -3.63
CA ALA A 94 4.33 4.79 -2.49
C ALA A 94 4.12 6.07 -1.69
N VAL A 95 2.90 6.22 -1.12
CA VAL A 95 2.61 7.27 -0.15
C VAL A 95 1.91 6.70 1.05
N THR A 96 2.07 7.35 2.20
CA THR A 96 1.44 6.92 3.44
C THR A 96 0.82 8.09 4.19
N PHE A 97 -0.35 7.85 4.77
CA PHE A 97 -1.05 8.76 5.66
C PHE A 97 -2.16 8.03 6.43
N LYS A 98 -2.73 8.71 7.42
CA LYS A 98 -3.87 8.18 8.18
C LYS A 98 -5.12 8.07 7.32
N GLY A 99 -5.91 6.99 7.49
CA GLY A 99 -7.14 6.72 6.75
C GLY A 99 -8.22 7.80 6.93
N PRO A 100 -8.80 7.99 8.13
CA PRO A 100 -9.98 8.83 8.29
C PRO A 100 -9.82 10.25 7.77
N VAL A 101 -8.77 10.97 8.19
CA VAL A 101 -8.53 12.34 7.75
C VAL A 101 -7.82 12.40 6.39
N GLY A 102 -6.85 11.52 6.18
CA GLY A 102 -5.95 11.59 5.01
C GLY A 102 -6.66 11.33 3.69
N VAL A 103 -7.53 10.30 3.61
CA VAL A 103 -8.29 10.05 2.38
C VAL A 103 -9.28 11.15 2.06
N ASN A 104 -9.84 11.82 3.09
CA ASN A 104 -10.71 12.98 2.89
C ASN A 104 -9.93 14.18 2.34
N VAL A 105 -8.78 14.50 2.95
CA VAL A 105 -7.91 15.60 2.49
C VAL A 105 -7.34 15.32 1.10
N ALA A 106 -6.94 14.09 0.82
CA ALA A 106 -6.35 13.67 -0.44
C ALA A 106 -7.38 13.36 -1.55
N SER A 107 -8.69 13.45 -1.28
CA SER A 107 -9.73 12.87 -2.13
C SER A 107 -9.69 13.34 -3.58
N ASP A 108 -9.42 14.61 -3.83
CA ASP A 108 -9.32 15.15 -5.21
C ASP A 108 -8.08 14.59 -5.94
N ALA A 109 -6.91 14.64 -5.32
CA ALA A 109 -5.68 14.10 -5.90
C ALA A 109 -5.80 12.59 -6.19
N LEU A 110 -6.43 11.84 -5.28
CA LEU A 110 -6.70 10.41 -5.47
C LEU A 110 -7.69 10.16 -6.60
N ALA A 111 -8.74 10.96 -6.72
CA ALA A 111 -9.70 10.85 -7.82
C ALA A 111 -9.03 11.11 -9.19
N ASN A 112 -8.14 12.08 -9.27
CA ASN A 112 -7.34 12.33 -10.46
C ASN A 112 -6.46 11.13 -10.84
N LEU A 113 -5.77 10.51 -9.86
CA LEU A 113 -4.97 9.30 -10.08
C LEU A 113 -5.82 8.12 -10.56
N SER A 114 -7.01 7.94 -9.99
CA SER A 114 -7.95 6.91 -10.44
C SER A 114 -8.38 7.10 -11.88
N SER A 115 -8.69 8.34 -12.26
CA SER A 115 -9.10 8.67 -13.64
C SER A 115 -7.98 8.38 -14.63
N SER A 116 -6.83 9.02 -14.48
CA SER A 116 -5.69 8.88 -15.41
C SER A 116 -5.10 7.46 -15.44
N GLY A 117 -5.22 6.74 -14.34
CA GLY A 117 -4.45 5.51 -14.12
C GLY A 117 -2.96 5.78 -14.01
N VAL A 118 -2.18 4.72 -13.87
CA VAL A 118 -0.73 4.79 -13.67
C VAL A 118 0.01 3.92 -14.68
N THR A 119 1.26 4.28 -14.96
CA THR A 119 2.19 3.50 -15.78
C THR A 119 3.13 2.68 -14.90
N GLY A 120 3.66 3.29 -13.86
CA GLY A 120 4.40 2.62 -12.79
C GLY A 120 3.47 2.21 -11.65
N GLY A 121 3.88 1.22 -10.86
CA GLY A 121 3.11 0.79 -9.69
C GLY A 121 2.93 1.93 -8.69
N ALA A 122 1.70 2.18 -8.25
CA ALA A 122 1.37 3.22 -7.28
C ALA A 122 0.63 2.63 -6.08
N LEU A 123 1.24 2.75 -4.89
CA LEU A 123 0.74 2.19 -3.65
C LEU A 123 0.38 3.30 -2.66
N ILE A 124 -0.83 3.24 -2.11
CA ILE A 124 -1.33 4.18 -1.10
C ILE A 124 -1.49 3.40 0.20
N ILE A 125 -0.54 3.56 1.13
CA ILE A 125 -0.50 2.84 2.40
C ILE A 125 -1.26 3.66 3.44
N VAL A 126 -2.39 3.15 3.89
CA VAL A 126 -3.34 3.87 4.73
C VAL A 126 -3.41 3.24 6.11
N GLY A 127 -3.10 4.03 7.14
CA GLY A 127 -3.22 3.59 8.53
C GLY A 127 -4.65 3.68 9.05
N GLU A 128 -5.18 2.58 9.57
CA GLU A 128 -6.56 2.48 10.08
C GLU A 128 -6.60 2.16 11.57
N ASP A 129 -7.40 2.90 12.31
CA ASP A 129 -7.55 2.73 13.76
C ASP A 129 -9.02 2.80 14.25
N PHE A 130 -9.97 2.61 13.36
CA PHE A 130 -11.38 2.56 13.73
C PHE A 130 -11.67 1.40 14.70
N GLY A 131 -12.47 1.65 15.71
CA GLY A 131 -12.79 0.67 16.75
C GLY A 131 -11.70 0.45 17.80
N GLU A 132 -10.50 1.00 17.62
CA GLU A 132 -9.37 0.86 18.55
C GLU A 132 -9.21 2.07 19.50
N GLY A 133 -10.04 3.09 19.35
CA GLY A 133 -10.06 4.25 20.25
C GLY A 133 -9.02 5.34 20.00
N SER A 134 -8.21 5.22 18.96
CA SER A 134 -7.17 6.21 18.63
C SER A 134 -7.68 7.34 17.76
N SER A 135 -8.75 7.13 17.00
CA SER A 135 -9.32 8.13 16.10
C SER A 135 -10.43 8.93 16.74
N ILE A 136 -10.41 10.25 16.54
CA ILE A 136 -11.53 11.13 16.85
C ILE A 136 -12.72 10.82 15.95
N MET A 137 -12.46 10.56 14.66
CA MET A 137 -13.46 10.16 13.67
C MET A 137 -13.34 8.68 13.36
N GLN A 138 -14.46 7.95 13.43
CA GLN A 138 -14.53 6.51 13.19
C GLN A 138 -14.90 6.19 11.73
N GLU A 139 -14.24 6.86 10.79
CA GLU A 139 -14.40 6.60 9.35
C GLU A 139 -13.56 5.39 8.88
N ARG A 140 -13.83 4.98 7.66
CA ARG A 140 -13.16 3.82 7.04
C ARG A 140 -12.73 4.15 5.61
N THR A 141 -11.58 3.62 5.20
CA THR A 141 -11.03 3.80 3.86
C THR A 141 -11.79 2.97 2.79
N HIS A 142 -12.42 1.87 3.17
CA HIS A 142 -13.09 0.97 2.21
C HIS A 142 -14.15 1.67 1.34
N PRO A 143 -15.10 2.46 1.88
CA PRO A 143 -16.06 3.18 1.05
C PRO A 143 -15.39 4.18 0.12
N PHE A 144 -14.28 4.77 0.54
CA PHE A 144 -13.50 5.68 -0.30
C PHE A 144 -12.85 4.95 -1.48
N ALA A 145 -12.25 3.80 -1.24
CA ALA A 145 -11.67 2.97 -2.29
C ALA A 145 -12.74 2.55 -3.32
N MET A 146 -13.93 2.16 -2.86
CA MET A 146 -15.08 1.84 -3.72
C MET A 146 -15.53 3.06 -4.54
N LYS A 147 -15.71 4.21 -3.90
CA LYS A 147 -16.09 5.47 -4.56
C LYS A 147 -15.08 5.87 -5.64
N SER A 148 -13.79 5.77 -5.33
CA SER A 148 -12.70 6.20 -6.20
C SER A 148 -12.21 5.10 -7.14
N GLN A 149 -12.79 3.89 -7.02
CA GLN A 149 -12.50 2.74 -7.88
C GLN A 149 -11.02 2.32 -7.82
N PHE A 150 -10.44 2.33 -6.61
CA PHE A 150 -9.14 1.75 -6.33
C PHE A 150 -9.28 0.27 -5.94
N TRP A 151 -8.25 -0.50 -6.23
CA TRP A 151 -8.09 -1.82 -5.63
C TRP A 151 -7.65 -1.66 -4.19
N LEU A 152 -8.27 -2.42 -3.28
CA LEU A 152 -7.99 -2.35 -1.86
C LEU A 152 -7.46 -3.70 -1.37
N LEU A 153 -6.28 -3.69 -0.79
CA LEU A 153 -5.70 -4.83 -0.08
C LEU A 153 -5.79 -4.59 1.42
N ASP A 154 -6.31 -5.56 2.15
CA ASP A 154 -6.38 -5.57 3.62
C ASP A 154 -5.78 -6.90 4.12
N PRO A 155 -4.46 -7.00 4.28
CA PRO A 155 -3.78 -8.24 4.63
C PRO A 155 -4.08 -8.66 6.07
N ARG A 156 -3.87 -9.95 6.35
CA ARG A 156 -3.85 -10.44 7.73
C ARG A 156 -2.76 -9.75 8.54
N PRO A 157 -2.97 -9.47 9.85
CA PRO A 157 -2.03 -8.70 10.67
C PRO A 157 -0.84 -9.56 11.13
N ASN A 158 -0.03 -10.01 10.19
CA ASN A 158 1.24 -10.68 10.41
C ASN A 158 2.24 -10.23 9.33
N LEU A 159 3.53 -10.27 9.64
CA LEU A 159 4.57 -9.72 8.76
C LEU A 159 4.60 -10.38 7.37
N PRO A 160 4.57 -11.72 7.22
CA PRO A 160 4.58 -12.33 5.91
C PRO A 160 3.43 -11.89 5.01
N SER A 161 2.20 -11.78 5.54
CA SER A 161 1.03 -11.33 4.79
C SER A 161 1.14 -9.85 4.40
N ILE A 162 1.66 -9.00 5.29
CA ILE A 162 1.86 -7.57 5.03
C ILE A 162 2.93 -7.36 3.94
N VAL A 163 4.07 -8.03 4.06
CA VAL A 163 5.18 -7.96 3.09
C VAL A 163 4.73 -8.42 1.71
N LYS A 164 4.03 -9.56 1.66
CA LYS A 164 3.44 -10.06 0.41
C LYS A 164 2.47 -9.05 -0.20
N ALA A 165 1.59 -8.45 0.59
CA ALA A 165 0.61 -7.48 0.10
C ALA A 165 1.25 -6.20 -0.48
N VAL A 166 2.42 -5.79 -0.02
CA VAL A 166 3.17 -4.67 -0.63
C VAL A 166 3.62 -5.05 -2.05
N GLY A 167 4.19 -6.23 -2.23
CA GLY A 167 4.58 -6.74 -3.55
C GLY A 167 3.39 -6.91 -4.49
N ASP A 168 2.37 -7.63 -4.03
CA ASP A 168 1.12 -7.84 -4.77
C ASP A 168 0.47 -6.51 -5.16
N GLY A 169 0.54 -5.50 -4.28
CA GLY A 169 -0.02 -4.18 -4.53
C GLY A 169 0.67 -3.46 -5.69
N PHE A 170 1.99 -3.50 -5.78
CA PHE A 170 2.71 -2.95 -6.93
C PHE A 170 2.41 -3.71 -8.22
N GLU A 171 2.48 -5.04 -8.18
CA GLU A 171 2.21 -5.88 -9.35
C GLU A 171 0.75 -5.74 -9.84
N LEU A 172 -0.24 -5.71 -8.93
CA LEU A 172 -1.64 -5.46 -9.27
C LEU A 172 -1.83 -4.07 -9.88
N SER A 173 -1.15 -3.06 -9.31
CA SER A 173 -1.19 -1.70 -9.84
C SER A 173 -0.67 -1.63 -11.27
N GLU A 174 0.46 -2.27 -11.55
CA GLU A 174 1.07 -2.34 -12.89
C GLU A 174 0.21 -3.16 -13.86
N ALA A 175 -0.28 -4.32 -13.44
CA ALA A 175 -1.12 -5.19 -14.26
C ALA A 175 -2.43 -4.52 -14.69
N SER A 176 -3.01 -3.69 -13.81
CA SER A 176 -4.29 -3.03 -14.04
C SER A 176 -4.17 -1.55 -14.41
N ASN A 177 -2.97 -0.98 -14.44
CA ASN A 177 -2.74 0.46 -14.58
C ASN A 177 -3.59 1.30 -13.62
N THR A 178 -3.84 0.79 -12.42
CA THR A 178 -4.70 1.43 -11.40
C THR A 178 -3.96 1.52 -10.07
N PRO A 179 -3.98 2.65 -9.38
CA PRO A 179 -3.41 2.72 -8.04
C PRO A 179 -4.07 1.71 -7.09
N VAL A 180 -3.29 1.20 -6.13
CA VAL A 180 -3.75 0.24 -5.13
C VAL A 180 -3.66 0.86 -3.74
N MET A 181 -4.72 0.73 -2.96
CA MET A 181 -4.72 1.05 -1.54
C MET A 181 -4.35 -0.19 -0.72
N LEU A 182 -3.45 -0.03 0.22
CA LEU A 182 -3.09 -1.04 1.21
C LEU A 182 -3.48 -0.51 2.59
N THR A 183 -4.48 -1.12 3.21
CA THR A 183 -4.87 -0.77 4.58
C THR A 183 -4.01 -1.51 5.58
N VAL A 184 -3.48 -0.75 6.55
CA VAL A 184 -2.69 -1.29 7.65
C VAL A 184 -3.35 -0.87 8.96
N ARG A 185 -3.98 -1.81 9.65
CA ARG A 185 -4.64 -1.52 10.92
C ARG A 185 -3.63 -1.28 12.02
N ILE A 186 -4.00 -0.54 13.04
CA ILE A 186 -3.12 -0.18 14.17
C ILE A 186 -2.36 -1.39 14.73
N ARG A 187 -3.02 -2.53 14.90
CA ARG A 187 -2.35 -3.75 15.37
C ARG A 187 -1.31 -4.27 14.40
N ALA A 188 -1.56 -4.16 13.11
CA ALA A 188 -0.61 -4.56 12.07
C ALA A 188 0.58 -3.60 11.97
N CYS A 189 0.39 -2.31 12.27
CA CYS A 189 1.49 -1.35 12.36
C CYS A 189 2.53 -1.73 13.42
N HIS A 190 2.05 -2.24 14.57
CA HIS A 190 2.87 -2.49 15.76
C HIS A 190 3.06 -3.98 16.09
N VAL A 191 2.54 -4.89 15.28
CA VAL A 191 2.81 -6.32 15.47
C VAL A 191 4.28 -6.60 15.25
N THR A 192 4.88 -7.32 16.18
CA THR A 192 6.24 -7.83 16.01
C THR A 192 6.19 -9.25 15.47
N GLY A 193 7.05 -9.55 14.52
CA GLY A 193 7.11 -10.87 13.89
C GLY A 193 8.40 -11.08 13.13
N ILE A 194 8.42 -12.15 12.36
CA ILE A 194 9.55 -12.56 11.53
C ILE A 194 9.09 -12.88 10.11
N PHE A 195 9.96 -12.66 9.14
CA PHE A 195 9.83 -13.17 7.77
C PHE A 195 11.22 -13.32 7.13
N GLU A 196 11.31 -14.11 6.08
CA GLU A 196 12.52 -14.25 5.27
C GLU A 196 12.60 -13.10 4.28
N THR A 197 13.75 -12.41 4.23
CA THR A 197 13.97 -11.25 3.37
C THR A 197 14.50 -11.62 2.00
N SER A 198 14.27 -10.73 1.05
CA SER A 198 14.95 -10.70 -0.24
C SER A 198 15.90 -9.50 -0.32
N ASN A 199 16.73 -9.46 -1.35
CA ASN A 199 17.61 -8.32 -1.60
C ASN A 199 16.83 -7.05 -1.91
N ASN A 200 17.28 -5.92 -1.36
CA ASN A 200 16.79 -4.61 -1.79
C ASN A 200 17.11 -4.37 -3.26
N LYS A 201 16.20 -3.74 -3.97
CA LYS A 201 16.33 -3.46 -5.41
C LYS A 201 16.37 -1.96 -5.64
N ARG A 202 17.30 -1.51 -6.46
CA ARG A 202 17.21 -0.16 -7.02
C ARG A 202 16.04 -0.07 -7.99
N PRO A 203 15.36 1.08 -8.08
CA PRO A 203 14.33 1.29 -9.08
C PRO A 203 14.94 1.18 -10.50
N PRO A 204 14.24 0.57 -11.48
CA PRO A 204 14.68 0.50 -12.87
C PRO A 204 14.88 1.88 -13.52
N LEU A 205 14.14 2.86 -13.04
CA LEU A 205 14.25 4.28 -13.39
C LEU A 205 14.18 5.07 -12.10
N SER A 206 15.22 5.83 -11.81
CA SER A 206 15.25 6.71 -10.63
C SER A 206 14.53 8.03 -10.90
N VAL A 207 14.11 8.71 -9.83
CA VAL A 207 13.54 10.06 -9.92
C VAL A 207 14.52 11.04 -10.57
N ARG A 208 15.82 10.90 -10.29
CA ARG A 208 16.87 11.73 -10.88
C ARG A 208 16.92 11.59 -12.40
N GLU A 209 16.87 10.36 -12.91
CA GLU A 209 16.86 10.09 -14.34
C GLU A 209 15.57 10.59 -15.01
N ALA A 210 14.43 10.44 -14.35
CA ALA A 210 13.17 10.96 -14.83
C ALA A 210 13.17 12.48 -14.95
N LEU A 211 13.75 13.18 -13.96
CA LEU A 211 13.93 14.64 -14.01
C LEU A 211 14.92 15.11 -15.08
N ALA A 212 15.96 14.33 -15.38
CA ALA A 212 16.88 14.60 -16.46
C ALA A 212 16.25 14.43 -17.86
N ASN A 213 15.22 13.60 -17.98
CA ASN A 213 14.50 13.34 -19.22
C ASN A 213 12.99 13.51 -19.03
N PRO A 214 12.49 14.75 -18.90
CA PRO A 214 11.08 15.01 -18.62
C PRO A 214 10.18 14.45 -19.71
N ARG A 215 9.17 13.68 -19.31
CA ARG A 215 8.14 13.14 -20.19
C ARG A 215 6.76 13.61 -19.73
N LYS A 216 5.87 13.82 -20.68
CA LYS A 216 4.48 14.11 -20.39
C LYS A 216 3.60 13.34 -21.39
N ASP A 217 2.81 12.44 -20.87
CA ASP A 217 1.80 11.75 -21.66
C ASP A 217 0.50 12.55 -21.62
N PHE A 218 0.21 13.25 -22.72
CA PHE A 218 -1.00 14.05 -22.82
C PHE A 218 -2.28 13.22 -22.86
N GLN A 219 -2.20 11.93 -23.17
CA GLN A 219 -3.37 11.04 -23.14
C GLN A 219 -3.78 10.68 -21.70
N ARG A 220 -2.87 10.88 -20.72
CA ARG A 220 -3.13 10.63 -19.31
C ARG A 220 -3.51 11.87 -18.50
N VAL A 221 -3.64 13.05 -19.13
CA VAL A 221 -4.11 14.24 -18.44
C VAL A 221 -5.61 14.17 -18.19
N VAL A 222 -6.07 14.70 -17.06
CA VAL A 222 -7.48 14.65 -16.62
C VAL A 222 -8.24 15.85 -17.20
N ILE A 223 -8.36 15.87 -18.53
CA ILE A 223 -9.12 16.88 -19.31
C ILE A 223 -9.87 16.20 -20.45
N PRO A 224 -11.00 16.77 -20.95
CA PRO A 224 -11.66 16.29 -22.15
C PRO A 224 -10.74 16.35 -23.40
N PRO A 225 -10.81 15.38 -24.32
CA PRO A 225 -11.70 14.21 -24.30
C PRO A 225 -11.14 13.01 -23.50
N TRP A 226 -9.93 13.12 -22.93
CA TRP A 226 -9.21 12.03 -22.29
C TRP A 226 -9.95 11.47 -21.08
N THR A 227 -10.64 12.30 -20.31
CA THR A 227 -11.44 11.84 -19.16
C THR A 227 -12.48 10.79 -19.55
N TYR A 228 -13.17 10.97 -20.68
CA TYR A 228 -14.10 9.97 -21.20
C TYR A 228 -13.37 8.68 -21.63
N MET A 229 -12.23 8.82 -22.29
CA MET A 229 -11.43 7.67 -22.73
C MET A 229 -10.89 6.89 -21.53
N HIS A 230 -10.50 7.56 -20.43
CA HIS A 230 -10.06 6.91 -19.20
C HIS A 230 -11.17 6.06 -18.57
N GLU A 231 -12.42 6.56 -18.53
CA GLU A 231 -13.54 5.79 -17.98
C GLU A 231 -13.85 4.55 -18.84
N LYS A 232 -13.81 4.70 -20.15
CA LYS A 232 -13.94 3.57 -21.08
C LYS A 232 -12.83 2.54 -20.89
N ASP A 233 -11.59 2.98 -20.84
CA ASP A 233 -10.40 2.13 -20.63
C ASP A 233 -10.45 1.42 -19.28
N LYS A 234 -10.94 2.11 -18.24
CA LYS A 234 -11.14 1.54 -16.91
C LYS A 234 -12.07 0.33 -16.95
N ALA A 235 -13.24 0.47 -17.59
CA ALA A 235 -14.25 -0.58 -17.66
C ALA A 235 -13.84 -1.73 -18.62
N GLU A 236 -13.24 -1.40 -19.76
CA GLU A 236 -12.98 -2.36 -20.83
C GLU A 236 -11.65 -3.10 -20.66
N LYS A 237 -10.65 -2.50 -19.96
CA LYS A 237 -9.30 -3.06 -19.87
C LYS A 237 -8.80 -3.17 -18.44
N ARG A 238 -8.82 -2.07 -17.68
CA ARG A 238 -8.16 -1.98 -16.38
C ARG A 238 -8.80 -2.90 -15.35
N TRP A 239 -10.11 -2.93 -15.25
CA TRP A 239 -10.83 -3.84 -14.35
C TRP A 239 -10.68 -5.30 -14.74
N PRO A 240 -10.93 -5.73 -15.98
CA PRO A 240 -10.68 -7.11 -16.38
C PRO A 240 -9.25 -7.58 -16.15
N ALA A 241 -8.26 -6.71 -16.36
CA ALA A 241 -6.86 -7.05 -16.09
C ALA A 241 -6.59 -7.26 -14.59
N ALA A 242 -7.20 -6.44 -13.73
CA ALA A 242 -7.08 -6.61 -12.28
C ALA A 242 -7.77 -7.89 -11.80
N GLU A 243 -8.99 -8.16 -12.25
CA GLU A 243 -9.72 -9.38 -11.90
C GLU A 243 -8.92 -10.63 -12.30
N LYS A 244 -8.36 -10.63 -13.51
CA LYS A 244 -7.49 -11.70 -13.97
C LYS A 244 -6.28 -11.87 -13.06
N TYR A 245 -5.57 -10.79 -12.72
CA TYR A 245 -4.41 -10.84 -11.84
C TYR A 245 -4.79 -11.38 -10.45
N ILE A 246 -5.86 -10.87 -9.85
CA ILE A 246 -6.36 -11.30 -8.53
C ILE A 246 -6.62 -12.81 -8.51
N MET A 247 -7.26 -13.34 -9.56
CA MET A 247 -7.57 -14.76 -9.68
C MET A 247 -6.31 -15.61 -9.92
N GLU A 248 -5.44 -15.21 -10.82
CA GLU A 248 -4.21 -15.96 -11.15
C GLU A 248 -3.23 -16.02 -9.98
N LYS A 249 -3.15 -14.96 -9.18
CA LYS A 249 -2.25 -14.86 -8.03
C LYS A 249 -2.89 -15.32 -6.72
N ASN A 250 -4.17 -15.71 -6.75
CA ASN A 250 -4.92 -16.12 -5.55
C ASN A 250 -4.78 -15.10 -4.41
N LEU A 251 -5.03 -13.81 -4.70
CA LEU A 251 -4.88 -12.77 -3.68
C LEU A 251 -5.90 -12.90 -2.55
N ASN A 252 -7.06 -13.49 -2.83
CA ASN A 252 -8.05 -13.83 -1.81
C ASN A 252 -7.74 -15.22 -1.25
N GLU A 253 -7.59 -15.31 0.06
CA GLU A 253 -7.34 -16.57 0.75
C GLU A 253 -8.68 -17.25 1.09
N VAL A 254 -8.77 -18.57 0.85
CA VAL A 254 -9.94 -19.38 1.21
C VAL A 254 -9.49 -20.43 2.21
N PHE A 255 -10.20 -20.53 3.32
CA PHE A 255 -9.94 -21.48 4.39
C PHE A 255 -11.19 -22.32 4.65
N GLY A 256 -11.02 -23.57 5.03
CA GLY A 256 -12.11 -24.47 5.41
C GLY A 256 -12.32 -25.61 4.42
N PRO A 257 -13.39 -26.41 4.65
CA PRO A 257 -13.70 -27.56 3.81
C PRO A 257 -14.26 -27.14 2.44
N ASP A 258 -14.12 -28.01 1.44
CA ASP A 258 -14.65 -27.79 0.08
C ASP A 258 -16.18 -27.61 0.03
N LYS A 259 -16.87 -28.13 1.04
CA LYS A 259 -18.32 -27.98 1.19
C LYS A 259 -18.65 -27.54 2.60
N ALA A 260 -19.29 -26.40 2.70
CA ALA A 260 -19.76 -25.83 3.96
C ALA A 260 -21.18 -25.27 3.79
N ASP A 261 -22.00 -25.38 4.85
CA ASP A 261 -23.36 -24.82 4.85
C ASP A 261 -23.35 -23.29 5.02
N ILE A 262 -22.28 -22.74 5.58
CA ILE A 262 -22.12 -21.30 5.85
C ILE A 262 -20.74 -20.84 5.35
N GLY A 263 -20.73 -19.78 4.56
CA GLY A 263 -19.53 -19.09 4.15
C GLY A 263 -19.40 -17.73 4.85
N ILE A 264 -18.21 -17.40 5.33
CA ILE A 264 -17.90 -16.11 5.95
C ILE A 264 -16.90 -15.38 5.07
N VAL A 265 -17.32 -14.20 4.56
CA VAL A 265 -16.42 -13.30 3.83
C VAL A 265 -15.98 -12.18 4.77
N CYS A 266 -14.70 -12.03 4.96
CA CYS A 266 -14.14 -10.96 5.78
C CYS A 266 -12.86 -10.39 5.19
N GLN A 267 -12.52 -9.19 5.62
CA GLN A 267 -11.24 -8.56 5.30
C GLN A 267 -10.12 -9.22 6.11
N GLY A 268 -8.92 -9.29 5.55
CA GLY A 268 -7.77 -9.95 6.20
C GLY A 268 -7.45 -9.38 7.58
N GLY A 269 -7.56 -8.07 7.76
CA GLY A 269 -7.37 -7.43 9.07
C GLY A 269 -8.39 -7.86 10.15
N MET A 270 -9.52 -8.45 9.76
CA MET A 270 -10.54 -9.00 10.67
C MET A 270 -10.37 -10.51 10.93
N TYR A 271 -9.56 -11.20 10.16
CA TYR A 271 -9.43 -12.66 10.18
C TYR A 271 -9.24 -13.22 11.60
N ASN A 272 -8.26 -12.74 12.33
CA ASN A 272 -7.98 -13.22 13.69
C ASN A 272 -9.17 -13.03 14.65
N GLY A 273 -9.92 -11.93 14.50
CA GLY A 273 -11.12 -11.66 15.28
C GLY A 273 -12.26 -12.62 14.97
N VAL A 274 -12.49 -12.90 13.68
CA VAL A 274 -13.49 -13.86 13.21
C VAL A 274 -13.18 -15.26 13.73
N VAL A 275 -11.96 -15.74 13.51
CA VAL A 275 -11.50 -17.05 14.00
C VAL A 275 -11.69 -17.17 15.51
N ARG A 276 -11.29 -16.14 16.26
CA ARG A 276 -11.46 -16.15 17.71
C ARG A 276 -12.92 -16.17 18.15
N ALA A 277 -13.79 -15.45 17.44
CA ALA A 277 -15.23 -15.47 17.70
C ALA A 277 -15.82 -16.86 17.48
N LEU A 278 -15.51 -17.49 16.36
CA LEU A 278 -15.95 -18.85 16.02
C LEU A 278 -15.50 -19.87 17.07
N GLN A 279 -14.24 -19.80 17.50
CA GLN A 279 -13.74 -20.65 18.59
C GLN A 279 -14.54 -20.49 19.88
N ARG A 280 -14.90 -19.24 20.24
CA ARG A 280 -15.65 -18.94 21.48
C ARG A 280 -17.09 -19.46 21.48
N ILE A 281 -17.71 -19.54 20.33
CA ILE A 281 -19.08 -20.06 20.19
C ILE A 281 -19.12 -21.54 19.80
N GLY A 282 -17.96 -22.22 19.82
CA GLY A 282 -17.88 -23.65 19.54
C GLY A 282 -18.01 -24.04 18.07
N LEU A 283 -17.73 -23.12 17.16
CA LEU A 283 -17.81 -23.33 15.71
C LEU A 283 -16.40 -23.40 15.05
N ALA A 284 -15.38 -23.73 15.82
CA ALA A 284 -14.00 -23.76 15.33
C ALA A 284 -13.75 -24.78 14.20
N ASP A 285 -14.55 -25.84 14.14
CA ASP A 285 -14.41 -26.94 13.18
C ASP A 285 -15.26 -26.75 11.91
N ILE A 286 -15.91 -25.60 11.75
CA ILE A 286 -16.85 -25.33 10.64
C ILE A 286 -16.19 -24.57 9.49
N TYR A 287 -14.99 -24.04 9.70
CA TYR A 287 -14.25 -23.26 8.70
C TYR A 287 -12.91 -23.89 8.35
#